data_927ee316ccd21258dd2fb4a3d2926bd4
#
_entry.id   927ee316ccd21258dd2fb4a3d2926bd4
#
_cell.length_a   1.000
_cell.length_b   1.000
_cell.length_c   1.000
_cell.angle_alpha   90.00
_cell.angle_beta   90.00
_cell.angle_gamma   90.00
#
_symmetry.space_group_name_H-M   'P 1'
#
loop_
_entity.id
_entity.type
_entity.pdbx_description
1 polymer ?
#
loop_
_entity_poly.entity_id
_entity_poly.type
_entity_poly.pdbx_seq_one_letter_code
_entity_poly.pdbx_strand_id
1 'polypeptide(L)'
;MSNNIYGIDFGTCNFKVFSKSSGKVVSEKNTIAIINKTQIYAYGDDAYAMYEKAPESINVTFPVSTGVIADYNFLQTMIFDYIEKKLKGRVKNAEFLVAVPTDITDVEKRAFFELFYKSKFRPKNVMLCEKPLADAVGLGIDVNQPTGVMVVDMGADTIEISVISLGGLVLSDLMHFGSNRLDESIISYIRREFNLVIGKKTAKALKEELGSGLPGRQETMTVVGLDVVSGLPVEREITAEVVYEAIKANLESICSSIKLILELSLIHISEPTRH
;
A
#
# COMPACT_ATOMS: atom_id res chain seq x y z
N MET A 1 27.08 12.91 -17.17
CA MET A 1 26.45 11.61 -17.43
C MET A 1 25.11 11.64 -16.70
N SER A 2 23.98 11.60 -17.39
CA SER A 2 22.69 11.57 -16.72
C SER A 2 22.56 10.20 -16.04
N ASN A 3 22.68 10.17 -14.74
CA ASN A 3 22.44 8.96 -13.99
C ASN A 3 20.93 8.66 -14.03
N ASN A 4 20.55 7.66 -14.79
CA ASN A 4 19.18 7.13 -14.79
C ASN A 4 18.99 6.36 -13.49
N ILE A 5 18.60 7.08 -12.43
CA ILE A 5 18.34 6.51 -11.10
C ILE A 5 16.84 6.59 -10.86
N TYR A 6 16.27 5.47 -10.47
CA TYR A 6 14.85 5.35 -10.17
C TYR A 6 14.64 4.86 -8.73
N GLY A 7 13.76 5.55 -8.01
CA GLY A 7 13.21 5.07 -6.74
C GLY A 7 11.87 4.37 -6.99
N ILE A 8 11.67 3.20 -6.41
CA ILE A 8 10.48 2.37 -6.62
C ILE A 8 9.84 2.05 -5.27
N ASP A 9 8.53 2.31 -5.16
CA ASP A 9 7.70 1.88 -4.04
C ASP A 9 6.58 0.98 -4.56
N PHE A 10 6.57 -0.29 -4.13
CA PHE A 10 5.56 -1.28 -4.46
C PHE A 10 4.47 -1.33 -3.40
N GLY A 11 3.61 -0.33 -3.39
CA GLY A 11 2.41 -0.42 -2.55
C GLY A 11 1.36 -1.34 -3.17
N THR A 12 0.59 -2.03 -2.36
CA THR A 12 -0.52 -2.90 -2.83
C THR A 12 -1.54 -2.14 -3.66
N CYS A 13 -1.94 -0.95 -3.21
CA CYS A 13 -2.95 -0.14 -3.91
C CYS A 13 -2.35 0.74 -5.00
N ASN A 14 -1.21 1.36 -4.73
CA ASN A 14 -0.56 2.28 -5.63
C ASN A 14 0.91 1.90 -5.81
N PHE A 15 1.35 1.96 -7.04
CA PHE A 15 2.73 1.81 -7.46
C PHE A 15 3.32 3.19 -7.74
N LYS A 16 4.50 3.48 -7.19
CA LYS A 16 5.16 4.77 -7.36
C LYS A 16 6.56 4.60 -7.93
N VAL A 17 6.89 5.43 -8.90
CA VAL A 17 8.23 5.51 -9.49
C VAL A 17 8.71 6.95 -9.47
N PHE A 18 9.83 7.18 -8.81
CA PHE A 18 10.55 8.44 -8.86
C PHE A 18 11.68 8.37 -9.88
N SER A 19 11.85 9.39 -10.71
CA SER A 19 12.98 9.55 -11.61
C SER A 19 13.86 10.71 -11.19
N LYS A 20 15.11 10.42 -10.79
CA LYS A 20 16.08 11.45 -10.36
C LYS A 20 16.41 12.42 -11.49
N SER A 21 16.48 11.96 -12.73
CA SER A 21 16.85 12.79 -13.88
C SER A 21 15.80 13.84 -14.24
N SER A 22 14.52 13.55 -14.03
CA SER A 22 13.42 14.46 -14.33
C SER A 22 12.83 15.13 -13.07
N GLY A 23 13.17 14.64 -11.87
CA GLY A 23 12.53 15.06 -10.61
C GLY A 23 11.05 14.68 -10.49
N LYS A 24 10.54 13.83 -11.39
CA LYS A 24 9.12 13.46 -11.45
C LYS A 24 8.83 12.18 -10.69
N VAL A 25 7.66 12.15 -10.05
CA VAL A 25 7.04 10.94 -9.51
C VAL A 25 5.84 10.57 -10.38
N VAL A 26 5.75 9.31 -10.76
CA VAL A 26 4.51 8.71 -11.29
C VAL A 26 3.91 7.86 -10.20
N SER A 27 2.63 8.06 -9.93
CA SER A 27 1.85 7.24 -8.99
C SER A 27 0.60 6.78 -9.72
N GLU A 28 0.40 5.47 -9.79
CA GLU A 28 -0.78 4.86 -10.42
C GLU A 28 -1.24 3.65 -9.62
N LYS A 29 -2.43 3.15 -9.92
CA LYS A 29 -2.95 1.94 -9.29
C LYS A 29 -2.06 0.74 -9.63
N ASN A 30 -1.74 -0.06 -8.64
CA ASN A 30 -1.00 -1.30 -8.83
C ASN A 30 -1.97 -2.41 -9.25
N THR A 31 -2.50 -2.29 -10.46
CA THR A 31 -3.58 -3.14 -11.00
C THR A 31 -3.26 -3.50 -12.44
N ILE A 32 -3.55 -4.73 -12.82
CA ILE A 32 -3.37 -5.24 -14.18
C ILE A 32 -4.65 -5.93 -14.63
N ALA A 33 -5.11 -5.63 -15.84
CA ALA A 33 -6.17 -6.34 -16.53
C ALA A 33 -5.56 -7.30 -17.56
N ILE A 34 -5.91 -8.57 -17.47
CA ILE A 34 -5.35 -9.66 -18.27
C ILE A 34 -6.46 -10.29 -19.10
N ILE A 35 -6.26 -10.37 -20.40
CA ILE A 35 -7.15 -11.09 -21.31
C ILE A 35 -6.55 -12.47 -21.66
N ASN A 36 -7.39 -13.48 -21.81
CA ASN A 36 -6.98 -14.84 -22.15
C ASN A 36 -5.89 -15.44 -21.23
N LYS A 37 -5.80 -14.98 -19.98
CA LYS A 37 -4.85 -15.41 -18.94
C LYS A 37 -3.37 -15.16 -19.25
N THR A 38 -3.01 -14.56 -20.38
CA THR A 38 -1.61 -14.44 -20.82
C THR A 38 -1.24 -13.07 -21.34
N GLN A 39 -2.19 -12.25 -21.75
CA GLN A 39 -1.91 -10.96 -22.38
C GLN A 39 -2.38 -9.80 -21.51
N ILE A 40 -1.51 -8.84 -21.26
CA ILE A 40 -1.89 -7.58 -20.62
C ILE A 40 -2.80 -6.80 -21.55
N TYR A 41 -4.01 -6.51 -21.09
CA TYR A 41 -4.98 -5.65 -21.76
C TYR A 41 -4.81 -4.19 -21.35
N ALA A 42 -4.69 -3.95 -20.06
CA ALA A 42 -4.46 -2.63 -19.46
C ALA A 42 -3.71 -2.77 -18.14
N TYR A 43 -3.11 -1.70 -17.66
CA TYR A 43 -2.49 -1.63 -16.33
C TYR A 43 -2.70 -0.24 -15.72
N GLY A 44 -2.47 -0.12 -14.41
CA GLY A 44 -2.59 1.14 -13.69
C GLY A 44 -4.03 1.58 -13.51
N ASP A 45 -4.26 2.88 -13.63
CA ASP A 45 -5.57 3.50 -13.45
C ASP A 45 -6.60 2.98 -14.48
N ASP A 46 -6.17 2.71 -15.71
CA ASP A 46 -7.05 2.15 -16.76
C ASP A 46 -7.54 0.75 -16.38
N ALA A 47 -6.67 -0.11 -15.85
CA ALA A 47 -7.05 -1.43 -15.34
C ALA A 47 -7.96 -1.32 -14.12
N TYR A 48 -7.65 -0.40 -13.19
CA TYR A 48 -8.45 -0.19 -11.99
C TYR A 48 -9.86 0.34 -12.32
N ALA A 49 -10.02 1.14 -13.36
CA ALA A 49 -11.34 1.57 -13.83
C ALA A 49 -12.24 0.39 -14.22
N MET A 50 -11.64 -0.73 -14.69
CA MET A 50 -12.33 -1.97 -15.06
C MET A 50 -12.62 -2.89 -13.86
N TYR A 51 -12.00 -2.67 -12.71
CA TYR A 51 -12.16 -3.50 -11.52
C TYR A 51 -13.63 -3.54 -11.08
N GLU A 52 -14.17 -4.74 -10.81
CA GLU A 52 -15.59 -5.04 -10.51
C GLU A 52 -16.58 -4.77 -11.67
N LYS A 53 -16.07 -4.39 -12.86
CA LYS A 53 -16.92 -4.09 -14.04
C LYS A 53 -16.48 -4.82 -15.30
N ALA A 54 -15.32 -5.49 -15.26
CA ALA A 54 -14.79 -6.19 -16.42
C ALA A 54 -15.66 -7.40 -16.81
N PRO A 55 -15.80 -7.70 -18.11
CA PRO A 55 -16.44 -8.94 -18.57
C PRO A 55 -15.60 -10.16 -18.13
N GLU A 56 -16.20 -11.34 -18.08
CA GLU A 56 -15.55 -12.59 -17.63
C GLU A 56 -14.26 -12.95 -18.39
N SER A 57 -14.14 -12.48 -19.65
CA SER A 57 -12.93 -12.68 -20.46
C SER A 57 -11.71 -11.88 -20.00
N ILE A 58 -11.90 -10.87 -19.14
CA ILE A 58 -10.85 -10.01 -18.61
C ILE A 58 -10.75 -10.19 -17.10
N ASN A 59 -9.60 -10.67 -16.65
CA ASN A 59 -9.29 -10.79 -15.22
C ASN A 59 -8.52 -9.55 -14.77
N VAL A 60 -9.06 -8.84 -13.78
CA VAL A 60 -8.39 -7.68 -13.15
C VAL A 60 -7.77 -8.12 -11.84
N THR A 61 -6.46 -8.01 -11.71
CA THR A 61 -5.68 -8.52 -10.57
C THR A 61 -4.69 -7.47 -10.06
N PHE A 62 -4.20 -7.71 -8.83
CA PHE A 62 -3.21 -6.87 -8.17
C PHE A 62 -1.89 -7.65 -8.13
N PRO A 63 -0.83 -7.20 -8.84
CA PRO A 63 0.43 -7.93 -8.94
C PRO A 63 1.26 -7.92 -7.66
N VAL A 64 0.95 -7.07 -6.69
CA VAL A 64 1.49 -7.08 -5.33
C VAL A 64 0.33 -7.18 -4.35
N SER A 65 0.39 -8.09 -3.40
CA SER A 65 -0.61 -8.30 -2.35
C SER A 65 0.09 -8.61 -1.03
N THR A 66 -0.41 -8.05 0.06
CA THR A 66 0.17 -8.23 1.42
C THR A 66 1.69 -7.99 1.51
N GLY A 67 2.20 -7.05 0.70
CA GLY A 67 3.63 -6.72 0.69
C GLY A 67 4.51 -7.64 -0.16
N VAL A 68 3.95 -8.66 -0.84
CA VAL A 68 4.70 -9.61 -1.67
C VAL A 68 4.27 -9.60 -3.13
N ILE A 69 5.19 -9.99 -4.01
CA ILE A 69 4.94 -10.08 -5.45
C ILE A 69 4.07 -11.32 -5.74
N ALA A 70 2.84 -11.10 -6.19
CA ALA A 70 1.91 -12.16 -6.59
C ALA A 70 2.12 -12.58 -8.06
N ASP A 71 2.48 -11.64 -8.94
CA ASP A 71 2.74 -11.92 -10.36
C ASP A 71 3.99 -11.18 -10.85
N TYR A 72 5.06 -11.93 -10.96
CA TYR A 72 6.38 -11.43 -11.31
C TYR A 72 6.47 -10.86 -12.73
N ASN A 73 5.97 -11.59 -13.73
CA ASN A 73 6.16 -11.23 -15.14
C ASN A 73 5.35 -10.00 -15.54
N PHE A 74 4.12 -9.94 -15.06
CA PHE A 74 3.25 -8.80 -15.34
C PHE A 74 3.72 -7.56 -14.60
N LEU A 75 4.16 -7.70 -13.33
CA LEU A 75 4.73 -6.60 -12.58
C LEU A 75 5.97 -6.03 -13.27
N GLN A 76 6.89 -6.91 -13.71
CA GLN A 76 8.09 -6.50 -14.43
C GLN A 76 7.75 -5.72 -15.71
N THR A 77 6.81 -6.22 -16.51
CA THR A 77 6.39 -5.54 -17.73
C THR A 77 5.77 -4.18 -17.45
N MET A 78 4.89 -4.09 -16.46
CA MET A 78 4.23 -2.85 -16.04
C MET A 78 5.25 -1.78 -15.66
N ILE A 79 6.21 -2.10 -14.79
CA ILE A 79 7.23 -1.15 -14.29
C ILE A 79 8.02 -0.55 -15.45
N PHE A 80 8.53 -1.40 -16.32
CA PHE A 80 9.39 -0.93 -17.40
C PHE A 80 8.62 -0.11 -18.43
N ASP A 81 7.39 -0.48 -18.71
CA ASP A 81 6.49 0.30 -19.56
C ASP A 81 6.20 1.69 -18.94
N TYR A 82 6.02 1.78 -17.62
CA TYR A 82 5.87 3.07 -16.94
C TYR A 82 7.08 3.96 -17.09
N ILE A 83 8.27 3.41 -16.85
CA ILE A 83 9.52 4.18 -16.94
C ILE A 83 9.72 4.67 -18.37
N GLU A 84 9.52 3.81 -19.37
CA GLU A 84 9.76 4.17 -20.78
C GLU A 84 8.67 5.09 -21.33
N LYS A 85 7.39 4.80 -21.09
CA LYS A 85 6.27 5.50 -21.71
C LYS A 85 5.84 6.76 -20.94
N LYS A 86 5.69 6.64 -19.60
CA LYS A 86 5.18 7.72 -18.75
C LYS A 86 6.28 8.70 -18.29
N LEU A 87 7.42 8.19 -17.84
CA LEU A 87 8.55 9.02 -17.42
C LEU A 87 9.47 9.40 -18.60
N LYS A 88 9.29 8.77 -19.77
CA LYS A 88 10.18 8.90 -20.93
C LYS A 88 11.66 8.65 -20.57
N GLY A 89 11.85 7.75 -19.61
CA GLY A 89 13.13 7.43 -19.04
C GLY A 89 13.84 6.30 -19.77
N ARG A 90 15.14 6.14 -19.53
CA ARG A 90 15.95 5.04 -20.06
C ARG A 90 16.13 3.98 -18.99
N VAL A 91 15.74 2.77 -19.28
CA VAL A 91 15.84 1.62 -18.35
C VAL A 91 17.19 0.91 -18.47
N LYS A 92 17.76 0.88 -19.69
CA LYS A 92 19.06 0.22 -19.92
C LYS A 92 20.19 0.90 -19.14
N ASN A 93 20.96 0.10 -18.41
CA ASN A 93 22.04 0.57 -17.52
C ASN A 93 21.56 1.57 -16.43
N ALA A 94 20.30 1.51 -16.04
CA ALA A 94 19.76 2.31 -14.94
C ALA A 94 20.19 1.74 -13.57
N GLU A 95 20.09 2.57 -12.56
CA GLU A 95 20.22 2.18 -11.15
C GLU A 95 18.83 2.24 -10.49
N PHE A 96 18.50 1.23 -9.69
CA PHE A 96 17.21 1.13 -9.01
C PHE A 96 17.42 1.09 -7.51
N LEU A 97 16.67 1.91 -6.79
CA LEU A 97 16.48 1.82 -5.34
C LEU A 97 15.03 1.39 -5.10
N VAL A 98 14.85 0.22 -4.50
CA VAL A 98 13.54 -0.41 -4.31
C VAL A 98 13.21 -0.44 -2.83
N ALA A 99 12.12 0.22 -2.45
CA ALA A 99 11.60 0.13 -1.09
C ALA A 99 10.89 -1.21 -0.89
N VAL A 100 11.24 -1.92 0.19
CA VAL A 100 10.68 -3.22 0.55
C VAL A 100 10.23 -3.22 2.02
N PRO A 101 9.18 -3.97 2.40
CA PRO A 101 8.77 -4.09 3.79
C PRO A 101 9.89 -4.70 4.66
N THR A 102 9.85 -4.46 5.96
CA THR A 102 10.90 -4.94 6.88
C THR A 102 10.78 -6.42 7.20
N ASP A 103 9.57 -6.90 7.43
CA ASP A 103 9.30 -8.30 7.82
C ASP A 103 8.95 -9.16 6.59
N ILE A 104 9.91 -9.26 5.67
CA ILE A 104 9.81 -10.16 4.51
C ILE A 104 10.97 -11.15 4.51
N THR A 105 10.70 -12.35 4.01
CA THR A 105 11.69 -13.42 3.92
C THR A 105 12.81 -13.09 2.92
N ASP A 106 13.95 -13.75 3.06
CA ASP A 106 15.06 -13.60 2.10
C ASP A 106 14.65 -14.00 0.66
N VAL A 107 13.70 -14.92 0.52
CA VAL A 107 13.14 -15.31 -0.78
C VAL A 107 12.36 -14.17 -1.40
N GLU A 108 11.55 -13.48 -0.62
CA GLU A 108 10.79 -12.32 -1.06
C GLU A 108 11.70 -11.13 -1.37
N LYS A 109 12.70 -10.83 -0.51
CA LYS A 109 13.74 -9.83 -0.79
C LYS A 109 14.44 -10.13 -2.11
N ARG A 110 14.80 -11.39 -2.33
CA ARG A 110 15.41 -11.82 -3.57
C ARG A 110 14.47 -11.66 -4.77
N ALA A 111 13.17 -11.91 -4.64
CA ALA A 111 12.21 -11.69 -5.72
C ALA A 111 12.15 -10.22 -6.14
N PHE A 112 12.12 -9.28 -5.19
CA PHE A 112 12.18 -7.84 -5.49
C PHE A 112 13.49 -7.44 -6.18
N PHE A 113 14.62 -7.97 -5.74
CA PHE A 113 15.91 -7.72 -6.39
C PHE A 113 15.95 -8.28 -7.81
N GLU A 114 15.56 -9.53 -8.00
CA GLU A 114 15.61 -10.23 -9.28
C GLU A 114 14.65 -9.62 -10.31
N LEU A 115 13.56 -8.99 -9.87
CA LEU A 115 12.60 -8.29 -10.75
C LEU A 115 13.30 -7.29 -11.68
N PHE A 116 14.33 -6.64 -11.17
CA PHE A 116 15.14 -5.71 -11.95
C PHE A 116 16.40 -6.38 -12.49
N TYR A 117 17.15 -7.08 -11.66
CA TYR A 117 18.46 -7.63 -11.98
C TYR A 117 18.43 -8.63 -13.15
N LYS A 118 17.44 -9.51 -13.17
CA LYS A 118 17.24 -10.49 -14.26
C LYS A 118 16.47 -9.93 -15.47
N SER A 119 16.18 -8.65 -15.49
CA SER A 119 15.47 -8.04 -16.62
C SER A 119 16.33 -7.97 -17.89
N LYS A 120 15.68 -7.95 -19.05
CA LYS A 120 16.34 -7.76 -20.35
C LYS A 120 17.10 -6.42 -20.46
N PHE A 121 16.84 -5.48 -19.57
CA PHE A 121 17.40 -4.13 -19.61
C PHE A 121 18.77 -4.00 -18.95
N ARG A 122 19.24 -5.03 -18.25
CA ARG A 122 20.57 -5.12 -17.63
C ARG A 122 20.87 -3.86 -16.79
N PRO A 123 20.28 -3.69 -15.65
CA PRO A 123 20.53 -2.54 -14.77
C PRO A 123 22.00 -2.49 -14.36
N LYS A 124 22.50 -1.30 -14.12
CA LYS A 124 23.87 -1.09 -13.60
C LYS A 124 23.94 -1.50 -12.13
N ASN A 125 22.90 -1.17 -11.36
CA ASN A 125 22.81 -1.52 -9.95
C ASN A 125 21.35 -1.65 -9.52
N VAL A 126 21.09 -2.52 -8.53
CA VAL A 126 19.82 -2.67 -7.86
C VAL A 126 20.10 -2.71 -6.37
N MET A 127 19.49 -1.81 -5.62
CA MET A 127 19.59 -1.74 -4.15
C MET A 127 18.20 -1.87 -3.57
N LEU A 128 18.09 -2.63 -2.48
CA LEU A 128 16.89 -2.68 -1.66
C LEU A 128 17.06 -1.75 -0.47
N CYS A 129 15.99 -1.09 -0.07
CA CYS A 129 15.93 -0.19 1.08
C CYS A 129 14.70 -0.58 1.90
N GLU A 130 14.83 -0.66 3.20
CA GLU A 130 13.70 -0.87 4.09
C GLU A 130 12.76 0.34 4.01
N LYS A 131 11.48 0.06 3.81
CA LYS A 131 10.45 1.07 3.53
C LYS A 131 10.39 2.17 4.61
N PRO A 132 10.41 1.87 5.92
CA PRO A 132 10.38 2.91 6.95
C PRO A 132 11.55 3.90 6.89
N LEU A 133 12.75 3.45 6.49
CA LEU A 133 13.88 4.35 6.27
C LEU A 133 13.65 5.28 5.07
N ALA A 134 13.09 4.73 3.98
CA ALA A 134 12.73 5.53 2.81
C ALA A 134 11.65 6.55 3.14
N ASP A 135 10.65 6.18 3.93
CA ASP A 135 9.56 7.04 4.37
C ASP A 135 10.07 8.18 5.27
N ALA A 136 10.92 7.87 6.27
CA ALA A 136 11.53 8.86 7.14
C ALA A 136 12.36 9.90 6.36
N VAL A 137 13.20 9.42 5.45
CA VAL A 137 14.01 10.31 4.58
C VAL A 137 13.09 11.14 3.66
N GLY A 138 12.03 10.54 3.12
CA GLY A 138 11.04 11.24 2.30
C GLY A 138 10.29 12.34 3.04
N LEU A 139 10.09 12.20 4.35
CA LEU A 139 9.53 13.20 5.24
C LEU A 139 10.54 14.27 5.68
N GLY A 140 11.81 14.16 5.25
CA GLY A 140 12.87 15.09 5.62
C GLY A 140 13.42 14.86 7.04
N ILE A 141 13.19 13.69 7.63
CA ILE A 141 13.69 13.32 8.95
C ILE A 141 15.16 12.92 8.82
N ASP A 142 16.02 13.48 9.67
CA ASP A 142 17.41 13.04 9.78
C ASP A 142 17.48 11.75 10.60
N VAL A 143 17.56 10.64 9.90
CA VAL A 143 17.58 9.28 10.50
C VAL A 143 18.89 8.95 11.20
N ASN A 144 19.96 9.74 11.01
CA ASN A 144 21.28 9.49 11.60
C ASN A 144 21.40 9.97 13.04
N GLN A 145 20.42 10.69 13.54
CA GLN A 145 20.45 11.17 14.92
C GLN A 145 20.24 10.04 15.92
N PRO A 146 20.82 10.15 17.14
CA PRO A 146 20.64 9.16 18.19
C PRO A 146 19.22 9.17 18.79
N THR A 147 18.46 10.24 18.54
CA THR A 147 17.07 10.32 18.99
C THR A 147 16.21 9.36 18.16
N GLY A 148 15.50 8.45 18.83
CA GLY A 148 14.59 7.53 18.17
C GLY A 148 13.41 8.27 17.52
N VAL A 149 13.10 7.92 16.29
CA VAL A 149 11.94 8.42 15.56
C VAL A 149 11.03 7.25 15.21
N MET A 150 9.75 7.34 15.57
CA MET A 150 8.75 6.36 15.17
C MET A 150 8.12 6.78 13.85
N VAL A 151 8.06 5.85 12.90
CA VAL A 151 7.34 5.97 11.64
C VAL A 151 6.22 4.95 11.62
N VAL A 152 5.01 5.39 11.28
CA VAL A 152 3.84 4.53 11.09
C VAL A 152 3.39 4.68 9.64
N ASP A 153 3.65 3.66 8.81
CA ASP A 153 3.16 3.61 7.43
C ASP A 153 1.86 2.81 7.36
N MET A 154 0.77 3.49 7.07
CA MET A 154 -0.56 2.88 6.95
C MET A 154 -0.89 2.60 5.48
N GLY A 155 -0.51 1.42 5.01
CA GLY A 155 -0.76 0.96 3.65
C GLY A 155 -2.17 0.42 3.40
N ALA A 156 -2.37 -0.15 2.21
CA ALA A 156 -3.65 -0.78 1.84
C ALA A 156 -3.84 -2.15 2.52
N ASP A 157 -2.83 -3.01 2.49
CA ASP A 157 -2.89 -4.37 3.06
C ASP A 157 -2.01 -4.56 4.30
N THR A 158 -1.07 -3.65 4.55
CA THR A 158 -0.15 -3.74 5.69
C THR A 158 -0.05 -2.40 6.40
N ILE A 159 0.22 -2.45 7.71
CA ILE A 159 0.61 -1.29 8.51
C ILE A 159 1.97 -1.63 9.11
N GLU A 160 2.94 -0.76 8.90
CA GLU A 160 4.30 -0.93 9.40
C GLU A 160 4.62 0.13 10.44
N ILE A 161 4.96 -0.31 11.66
CA ILE A 161 5.29 0.55 12.78
C ILE A 161 6.77 0.33 13.09
N SER A 162 7.59 1.35 12.92
CA SER A 162 9.04 1.20 13.02
C SER A 162 9.66 2.31 13.87
N VAL A 163 10.68 1.97 14.62
CA VAL A 163 11.52 2.93 15.36
C VAL A 163 12.90 2.94 14.72
N ILE A 164 13.34 4.12 14.32
CA ILE A 164 14.59 4.38 13.61
C ILE A 164 15.50 5.20 14.53
N SER A 165 16.78 4.83 14.61
CA SER A 165 17.80 5.60 15.29
C SER A 165 19.17 5.29 14.68
N LEU A 166 20.07 6.26 14.62
CA LEU A 166 21.45 6.10 14.13
C LEU A 166 21.54 5.47 12.73
N GLY A 167 20.60 5.80 11.86
CA GLY A 167 20.54 5.34 10.47
C GLY A 167 20.06 3.90 10.28
N GLY A 168 19.52 3.25 11.32
CA GLY A 168 19.03 1.88 11.25
C GLY A 168 17.69 1.68 11.95
N LEU A 169 17.05 0.56 11.67
CA LEU A 169 15.85 0.11 12.37
C LEU A 169 16.23 -0.46 13.74
N VAL A 170 15.61 0.06 14.80
CA VAL A 170 15.75 -0.43 16.17
C VAL A 170 14.69 -1.49 16.46
N LEU A 171 13.45 -1.20 16.10
CA LEU A 171 12.29 -2.06 16.24
C LEU A 171 11.41 -1.90 15.01
N SER A 172 10.73 -2.96 14.63
CA SER A 172 9.68 -2.93 13.59
C SER A 172 8.62 -3.97 13.90
N ASP A 173 7.37 -3.62 13.61
CA ASP A 173 6.21 -4.53 13.65
C ASP A 173 5.41 -4.33 12.36
N LEU A 174 5.16 -5.42 11.65
CA LEU A 174 4.38 -5.45 10.43
C LEU A 174 3.02 -6.10 10.68
N MET A 175 1.98 -5.28 10.77
CA MET A 175 0.61 -5.79 10.84
C MET A 175 0.16 -6.22 9.45
N HIS A 176 -0.29 -7.47 9.31
CA HIS A 176 -0.79 -8.03 8.04
C HIS A 176 -2.23 -7.63 7.74
N PHE A 177 -2.59 -6.41 8.02
CA PHE A 177 -3.81 -5.75 7.56
C PHE A 177 -3.57 -4.26 7.39
N GLY A 178 -4.35 -3.62 6.54
CA GLY A 178 -4.26 -2.20 6.25
C GLY A 178 -5.64 -1.61 5.97
N SER A 179 -5.68 -0.54 5.20
CA SER A 179 -6.92 0.21 4.94
C SER A 179 -7.98 -0.60 4.17
N ASN A 180 -7.60 -1.65 3.44
CA ASN A 180 -8.56 -2.57 2.79
C ASN A 180 -9.37 -3.36 3.83
N ARG A 181 -8.79 -3.68 4.99
CA ARG A 181 -9.50 -4.33 6.09
C ARG A 181 -10.58 -3.44 6.70
N LEU A 182 -10.33 -2.12 6.74
CA LEU A 182 -11.36 -1.15 7.16
C LEU A 182 -12.53 -1.15 6.18
N ASP A 183 -12.27 -1.21 4.87
CA ASP A 183 -13.33 -1.31 3.84
C ASP A 183 -14.16 -2.59 4.03
N GLU A 184 -13.51 -3.73 4.28
CA GLU A 184 -14.20 -5.01 4.56
C GLU A 184 -15.05 -4.95 5.84
N SER A 185 -14.55 -4.26 6.87
CA SER A 185 -15.29 -4.06 8.11
C SER A 185 -16.54 -3.22 7.89
N ILE A 186 -16.45 -2.16 7.06
CA ILE A 186 -17.60 -1.33 6.68
C ILE A 186 -18.64 -2.15 5.89
N ILE A 187 -18.20 -2.94 4.89
CA ILE A 187 -19.10 -3.83 4.12
C ILE A 187 -19.84 -4.79 5.06
N SER A 188 -19.08 -5.43 5.95
CA SER A 188 -19.64 -6.43 6.89
C SER A 188 -20.61 -5.80 7.88
N TYR A 189 -20.26 -4.62 8.40
CA TYR A 189 -21.10 -3.88 9.35
C TYR A 189 -22.43 -3.43 8.70
N ILE A 190 -22.36 -2.81 7.53
CA ILE A 190 -23.53 -2.33 6.78
C ILE A 190 -24.43 -3.51 6.39
N ARG A 191 -23.84 -4.63 5.96
CA ARG A 191 -24.62 -5.83 5.66
C ARG A 191 -25.39 -6.35 6.88
N ARG A 192 -24.75 -6.36 8.04
CA ARG A 192 -25.36 -6.87 9.29
C ARG A 192 -26.44 -5.95 9.84
N GLU A 193 -26.16 -4.65 9.89
CA GLU A 193 -27.08 -3.69 10.54
C GLU A 193 -28.22 -3.22 9.63
N PHE A 194 -27.97 -3.15 8.31
CA PHE A 194 -28.94 -2.58 7.35
C PHE A 194 -29.45 -3.60 6.33
N ASN A 195 -29.00 -4.86 6.37
CA ASN A 195 -29.27 -5.86 5.34
C ASN A 195 -28.89 -5.38 3.92
N LEU A 196 -27.90 -4.51 3.81
CA LEU A 196 -27.48 -3.86 2.56
C LEU A 196 -26.12 -4.37 2.13
N VAL A 197 -26.01 -4.90 0.92
CA VAL A 197 -24.74 -5.29 0.29
C VAL A 197 -24.22 -4.14 -0.56
N ILE A 198 -23.04 -3.64 -0.22
CA ILE A 198 -22.33 -2.60 -0.98
C ILE A 198 -21.03 -3.15 -1.55
N GLY A 199 -20.55 -2.56 -2.67
CA GLY A 199 -19.27 -2.91 -3.29
C GLY A 199 -18.07 -2.29 -2.56
N LYS A 200 -16.86 -2.80 -2.84
CA LYS A 200 -15.61 -2.30 -2.25
C LYS A 200 -15.36 -0.81 -2.55
N LYS A 201 -15.70 -0.36 -3.75
CA LYS A 201 -15.57 1.08 -4.12
C LYS A 201 -16.46 1.98 -3.28
N THR A 202 -17.68 1.54 -2.99
CA THR A 202 -18.63 2.27 -2.14
C THR A 202 -18.12 2.31 -0.69
N ALA A 203 -17.66 1.19 -0.14
CA ALA A 203 -17.09 1.14 1.21
C ALA A 203 -15.86 2.04 1.34
N LYS A 204 -14.98 2.03 0.35
CA LYS A 204 -13.82 2.93 0.30
C LYS A 204 -14.24 4.40 0.29
N ALA A 205 -15.24 4.77 -0.51
CA ALA A 205 -15.76 6.13 -0.53
C ALA A 205 -16.35 6.54 0.83
N LEU A 206 -17.12 5.66 1.46
CA LEU A 206 -17.63 5.88 2.83
C LEU A 206 -16.51 6.11 3.84
N LYS A 207 -15.43 5.29 3.78
CA LYS A 207 -14.26 5.47 4.64
C LYS A 207 -13.56 6.81 4.40
N GLU A 208 -13.36 7.19 3.15
CA GLU A 208 -12.66 8.42 2.78
C GLU A 208 -13.46 9.68 3.14
N GLU A 209 -14.78 9.67 2.98
CA GLU A 209 -15.65 10.83 3.23
C GLU A 209 -16.10 10.93 4.71
N LEU A 210 -16.48 9.81 5.32
CA LEU A 210 -17.10 9.77 6.64
C LEU A 210 -16.18 9.22 7.75
N GLY A 211 -15.09 8.55 7.39
CA GLY A 211 -14.19 7.91 8.36
C GLY A 211 -13.59 8.90 9.35
N SER A 212 -13.57 8.49 10.61
CA SER A 212 -12.97 9.24 11.72
C SER A 212 -12.36 8.30 12.74
N GLY A 213 -11.26 8.73 13.38
CA GLY A 213 -10.69 8.04 14.53
C GLY A 213 -11.40 8.34 15.85
N LEU A 214 -12.32 9.31 15.85
CA LEU A 214 -13.09 9.74 17.03
C LEU A 214 -14.58 9.78 16.69
N PRO A 215 -15.46 9.49 17.66
CA PRO A 215 -16.91 9.58 17.49
C PRO A 215 -17.38 11.05 17.37
N GLY A 216 -18.63 11.23 16.95
CA GLY A 216 -19.32 12.53 17.03
C GLY A 216 -19.38 13.34 15.74
N ARG A 217 -18.86 12.84 14.62
CA ARG A 217 -19.08 13.45 13.30
C ARG A 217 -20.55 13.30 12.90
N GLN A 218 -21.12 14.36 12.29
CA GLN A 218 -22.55 14.41 11.94
C GLN A 218 -22.83 14.24 10.45
N GLU A 219 -21.77 14.11 9.65
CA GLU A 219 -21.89 13.98 8.20
C GLU A 219 -22.54 12.67 7.80
N THR A 220 -23.24 12.71 6.68
CA THR A 220 -23.94 11.57 6.09
C THR A 220 -23.62 11.45 4.60
N MET A 221 -23.76 10.25 4.06
CA MET A 221 -23.59 9.95 2.63
C MET A 221 -24.64 8.95 2.17
N THR A 222 -25.35 9.27 1.08
CA THR A 222 -26.27 8.33 0.46
C THR A 222 -25.52 7.36 -0.44
N VAL A 223 -25.75 6.07 -0.25
CA VAL A 223 -25.18 5.00 -1.06
C VAL A 223 -26.28 4.12 -1.68
N VAL A 224 -25.94 3.53 -2.82
CA VAL A 224 -26.78 2.51 -3.45
C VAL A 224 -26.18 1.14 -3.15
N GLY A 225 -27.01 0.22 -2.69
CA GLY A 225 -26.65 -1.17 -2.43
C GLY A 225 -27.77 -2.13 -2.76
N LEU A 226 -27.48 -3.42 -2.71
CA LEU A 226 -28.47 -4.47 -2.90
C LEU A 226 -29.09 -4.84 -1.53
N ASP A 227 -30.38 -4.65 -1.37
CA ASP A 227 -31.10 -5.12 -0.21
C ASP A 227 -31.19 -6.64 -0.23
N VAL A 228 -30.72 -7.29 0.85
CA VAL A 228 -30.62 -8.76 0.93
C VAL A 228 -31.99 -9.44 0.96
N VAL A 229 -33.02 -8.76 1.47
CA VAL A 229 -34.36 -9.32 1.65
C VAL A 229 -35.18 -9.26 0.33
N SER A 230 -35.19 -8.09 -0.31
CA SER A 230 -35.93 -7.88 -1.55
C SER A 230 -35.16 -8.28 -2.81
N GLY A 231 -33.84 -8.36 -2.73
CA GLY A 231 -32.98 -8.58 -3.89
C GLY A 231 -32.94 -7.38 -4.87
N LEU A 232 -33.39 -6.21 -4.44
CA LEU A 232 -33.45 -5.01 -5.27
C LEU A 232 -32.41 -3.96 -4.87
N PRO A 233 -31.93 -3.15 -5.82
CA PRO A 233 -31.14 -1.98 -5.48
C PRO A 233 -31.96 -0.97 -4.67
N VAL A 234 -31.40 -0.48 -3.57
CA VAL A 234 -32.01 0.55 -2.72
C VAL A 234 -31.01 1.62 -2.36
N GLU A 235 -31.48 2.84 -2.16
CA GLU A 235 -30.70 3.92 -1.58
C GLU A 235 -30.78 3.91 -0.07
N ARG A 236 -29.66 4.16 0.58
CA ARG A 236 -29.57 4.24 2.04
C ARG A 236 -28.63 5.35 2.45
N GLU A 237 -29.07 6.17 3.38
CA GLU A 237 -28.21 7.15 4.05
C GLU A 237 -27.39 6.46 5.13
N ILE A 238 -26.07 6.66 5.09
CA ILE A 238 -25.11 6.13 6.05
C ILE A 238 -24.45 7.32 6.77
N THR A 239 -24.41 7.24 8.09
CA THR A 239 -23.83 8.29 8.94
C THR A 239 -22.36 8.02 9.23
N ALA A 240 -21.60 9.05 9.58
CA ALA A 240 -20.21 8.95 10.03
C ALA A 240 -20.09 8.06 11.29
N GLU A 241 -21.08 8.05 12.17
CA GLU A 241 -21.12 7.17 13.34
C GLU A 241 -21.15 5.69 12.96
N VAL A 242 -21.93 5.31 11.95
CA VAL A 242 -21.97 3.94 11.40
C VAL A 242 -20.60 3.51 10.89
N VAL A 243 -19.91 4.39 10.17
CA VAL A 243 -18.55 4.12 9.65
C VAL A 243 -17.57 4.00 10.82
N TYR A 244 -17.62 4.89 11.81
CA TYR A 244 -16.78 4.82 13.00
C TYR A 244 -16.95 3.50 13.75
N GLU A 245 -18.17 3.09 14.08
CA GLU A 245 -18.44 1.84 14.77
C GLU A 245 -17.97 0.61 13.95
N ALA A 246 -18.06 0.68 12.62
CA ALA A 246 -17.56 -0.38 11.75
C ALA A 246 -16.05 -0.59 11.82
N ILE A 247 -15.27 0.50 11.95
CA ILE A 247 -13.80 0.45 11.90
C ILE A 247 -13.12 0.55 13.28
N LYS A 248 -13.85 0.88 14.33
CA LYS A 248 -13.36 1.12 15.69
C LYS A 248 -12.42 0.03 16.21
N ALA A 249 -12.83 -1.24 16.10
CA ALA A 249 -12.01 -2.35 16.58
C ALA A 249 -10.65 -2.46 15.84
N ASN A 250 -10.62 -2.14 14.55
CA ASN A 250 -9.39 -2.10 13.79
C ASN A 250 -8.49 -0.94 14.25
N LEU A 251 -9.07 0.23 14.50
CA LEU A 251 -8.32 1.40 15.02
C LEU A 251 -7.75 1.12 16.42
N GLU A 252 -8.51 0.48 17.31
CA GLU A 252 -8.06 0.07 18.63
C GLU A 252 -6.88 -0.92 18.55
N SER A 253 -6.91 -1.86 17.60
CA SER A 253 -5.80 -2.77 17.34
C SER A 253 -4.54 -2.03 16.90
N ILE A 254 -4.66 -1.08 15.96
CA ILE A 254 -3.53 -0.25 15.50
C ILE A 254 -2.94 0.55 16.67
N CYS A 255 -3.78 1.22 17.46
CA CYS A 255 -3.34 1.98 18.63
C CYS A 255 -2.62 1.09 19.65
N SER A 256 -3.07 -0.14 19.83
CA SER A 256 -2.45 -1.10 20.75
C SER A 256 -1.05 -1.52 20.28
N SER A 257 -0.86 -1.80 18.99
CA SER A 257 0.46 -2.09 18.40
C SER A 257 1.40 -0.89 18.51
N ILE A 258 0.92 0.33 18.23
CA ILE A 258 1.72 1.55 18.39
C ILE A 258 2.19 1.70 19.85
N LYS A 259 1.31 1.51 20.83
CA LYS A 259 1.65 1.58 22.27
C LYS A 259 2.69 0.52 22.65
N LEU A 260 2.52 -0.71 22.18
CA LEU A 260 3.46 -1.80 22.44
C LEU A 260 4.87 -1.46 21.92
N ILE A 261 4.97 -0.98 20.70
CA ILE A 261 6.27 -0.58 20.11
C ILE A 261 6.89 0.61 20.87
N LEU A 262 6.08 1.57 21.30
CA LEU A 262 6.57 2.68 22.13
C LEU A 262 7.14 2.18 23.47
N GLU A 263 6.43 1.29 24.15
CA GLU A 263 6.91 0.71 25.43
C GLU A 263 8.21 -0.06 25.24
N LEU A 264 8.29 -0.90 24.20
CA LEU A 264 9.51 -1.66 23.88
C LEU A 264 10.68 -0.73 23.50
N SER A 265 10.42 0.33 22.74
CA SER A 265 11.46 1.27 22.33
C SER A 265 12.04 2.06 23.50
N LEU A 266 11.22 2.44 24.49
CA LEU A 266 11.69 3.11 25.69
C LEU A 266 12.66 2.24 26.52
N ILE A 267 12.43 0.93 26.59
CA ILE A 267 13.32 -0.02 27.25
C ILE A 267 14.65 -0.10 26.50
N HIS A 268 14.65 -0.19 25.19
CA HIS A 268 15.88 -0.32 24.39
C HIS A 268 16.70 0.98 24.27
N ILE A 269 16.04 2.13 24.31
CA ILE A 269 16.73 3.44 24.21
C ILE A 269 17.22 3.92 25.58
N SER A 270 16.59 3.50 26.68
CA SER A 270 16.89 3.96 28.06
C SER A 270 17.78 3.03 28.86
N GLU A 271 18.01 1.78 28.44
CA GLU A 271 18.97 0.91 29.13
C GLU A 271 20.40 1.31 28.74
N PRO A 272 21.22 1.84 29.70
CA PRO A 272 22.63 1.96 29.44
C PRO A 272 23.19 0.55 29.25
N THR A 273 23.84 0.29 28.12
CA THR A 273 24.61 -0.92 27.89
C THR A 273 25.54 -1.14 29.10
N ARG A 274 25.17 -2.07 29.97
CA ARG A 274 26.11 -2.59 31.01
C ARG A 274 27.13 -3.45 30.29
N HIS A 275 28.31 -2.91 30.11
CA HIS A 275 29.53 -3.67 29.79
C HIS A 275 29.97 -4.46 31.00
#